data_780abe1ff6112d2bcc4bee08830ff3ff
#
_entry.id   780abe1ff6112d2bcc4bee08830ff3ff
#
_cell.length_a   1.000
_cell.length_b   1.000
_cell.length_c   1.000
_cell.angle_alpha   90.00
_cell.angle_beta   90.00
_cell.angle_gamma   90.00
#
_symmetry.space_group_name_H-M   'P 1'
#
loop_
_entity.id
_entity.type
_entity.pdbx_description
1 polymer ?
#
loop_
_entity_poly.entity_id
_entity_poly.type
_entity_poly.pdbx_seq_one_letter_code
_entity_poly.pdbx_strand_id
1 'polypeptide(L)'
;MELYKFAIPEESSGVIIDNVERLRIIEGKLRKIFYEEKYIETLMPSFEYVELYKSIYKNLDESTLFKYIDKEGKDVALRWDFTVPLARYYISQENKKIARYCYFGRVYRKEKAHKGKNSEIYQSGIELIGKKAIEGDVECISLLQKSLSVFGLKDLKIELASASFYNRLSEIIGMEKKEEFSILLIQKNISGLRKFCDKYCIEEKLKGFIISLPRLNGNIDVLNKIINSIEDTKLQNSLIELRELYNTLDMKERDLFDLACVPNMEYYTGIIFKVYSKYVEEPIISGGRYDKLYENFGKDIPAIGMAYYMDNILKAIAKVGEENDKNGTN
;
A
#
# COMPACT_ATOMS: atom_id res chain seq x y z
N MET A 1 31.35 21.20 18.87
CA MET A 1 30.03 21.67 19.34
C MET A 1 29.34 22.63 18.37
N GLU A 2 30.06 23.32 17.47
CA GLU A 2 29.45 24.27 16.48
C GLU A 2 28.79 23.54 15.27
N LEU A 3 29.21 22.34 14.91
CA LEU A 3 28.68 21.61 13.75
C LEU A 3 27.15 21.34 13.81
N TYR A 4 26.62 21.08 15.01
CA TYR A 4 25.18 20.77 15.16
C TYR A 4 24.25 22.00 15.09
N LYS A 5 24.80 23.22 15.20
CA LYS A 5 24.00 24.44 15.16
C LYS A 5 23.35 24.70 13.78
N PHE A 6 23.95 24.19 12.72
CA PHE A 6 23.50 24.34 11.34
C PHE A 6 23.16 23.00 10.66
N ALA A 7 23.36 21.88 11.34
CA ALA A 7 23.06 20.57 10.80
C ALA A 7 21.58 20.24 10.97
N ILE A 8 20.96 19.75 9.91
CA ILE A 8 19.63 19.13 9.95
C ILE A 8 19.85 17.64 10.22
N PRO A 9 19.08 17.03 11.14
CA PRO A 9 19.14 15.56 11.34
C PRO A 9 18.99 14.82 10.01
N GLU A 10 19.80 13.79 9.78
CA GLU A 10 19.80 13.04 8.51
C GLU A 10 18.43 12.50 8.16
N GLU A 11 17.68 12.04 9.16
CA GLU A 11 16.33 11.51 9.00
C GLU A 11 15.28 12.54 8.58
N SER A 12 15.56 13.84 8.73
CA SER A 12 14.65 14.94 8.37
C SER A 12 15.16 15.82 7.22
N SER A 13 16.29 15.47 6.63
CA SER A 13 17.03 16.31 5.66
C SER A 13 16.30 16.56 4.32
N GLY A 14 15.17 15.93 4.07
CA GLY A 14 14.43 16.07 2.82
C GLY A 14 12.98 16.59 2.98
N VAL A 15 12.59 17.03 4.15
CA VAL A 15 11.18 17.31 4.50
C VAL A 15 10.73 18.74 4.18
N ILE A 16 11.53 19.54 3.48
CA ILE A 16 11.12 20.89 3.09
C ILE A 16 10.15 20.79 1.92
N ILE A 17 8.89 21.17 2.17
CA ILE A 17 7.87 21.32 1.14
C ILE A 17 7.89 22.78 0.70
N ASP A 18 8.55 23.08 -0.40
CA ASP A 18 8.63 24.45 -0.93
C ASP A 18 7.29 24.95 -1.46
N ASN A 19 6.39 24.04 -1.85
CA ASN A 19 5.08 24.39 -2.41
C ASN A 19 3.94 23.97 -1.48
N VAL A 20 3.89 24.54 -0.30
CA VAL A 20 2.84 24.27 0.70
C VAL A 20 1.45 24.69 0.19
N GLU A 21 1.36 25.76 -0.60
CA GLU A 21 0.08 26.20 -1.19
C GLU A 21 -0.53 25.10 -2.06
N ARG A 22 0.26 24.50 -2.95
CA ARG A 22 -0.20 23.38 -3.81
C ARG A 22 -0.64 22.18 -2.97
N LEU A 23 0.12 21.84 -1.93
CA LEU A 23 -0.27 20.78 -0.99
C LEU A 23 -1.66 21.06 -0.40
N ARG A 24 -1.89 22.27 0.11
CA ARG A 24 -3.18 22.65 0.72
C ARG A 24 -4.34 22.65 -0.27
N ILE A 25 -4.10 23.03 -1.53
CA ILE A 25 -5.10 22.94 -2.60
C ILE A 25 -5.49 21.48 -2.86
N ILE A 26 -4.51 20.59 -2.96
CA ILE A 26 -4.75 19.15 -3.16
C ILE A 26 -5.52 18.56 -1.98
N GLU A 27 -5.07 18.83 -0.76
CA GLU A 27 -5.77 18.38 0.45
C GLU A 27 -7.21 18.88 0.51
N GLY A 28 -7.43 20.16 0.18
CA GLY A 28 -8.79 20.73 0.15
C GLY A 28 -9.72 20.01 -0.84
N LYS A 29 -9.20 19.66 -2.02
CA LYS A 29 -9.94 18.89 -3.02
C LYS A 29 -10.20 17.45 -2.56
N LEU A 30 -9.21 16.78 -1.96
CA LEU A 30 -9.40 15.43 -1.41
C LEU A 30 -10.41 15.42 -0.28
N ARG A 31 -10.32 16.38 0.67
CA ARG A 31 -11.32 16.54 1.76
C ARG A 31 -12.74 16.67 1.23
N LYS A 32 -12.91 17.50 0.19
CA LYS A 32 -14.22 17.66 -0.44
C LYS A 32 -14.77 16.34 -0.98
N ILE A 33 -13.94 15.59 -1.73
CA ILE A 33 -14.33 14.28 -2.27
C ILE A 33 -14.65 13.30 -1.13
N PHE A 34 -13.79 13.21 -0.11
CA PHE A 34 -14.01 12.29 1.02
C PHE A 34 -15.26 12.64 1.81
N TYR A 35 -15.54 13.93 2.03
CA TYR A 35 -16.72 14.39 2.70
C TYR A 35 -18.00 14.07 1.91
N GLU A 36 -18.02 14.27 0.59
CA GLU A 36 -19.13 13.91 -0.30
C GLU A 36 -19.45 12.42 -0.21
N GLU A 37 -18.43 11.57 -0.07
CA GLU A 37 -18.54 10.11 0.11
C GLU A 37 -18.73 9.70 1.59
N LYS A 38 -19.02 10.68 2.48
CA LYS A 38 -19.33 10.50 3.91
C LYS A 38 -18.18 9.94 4.75
N TYR A 39 -16.93 10.19 4.35
CA TYR A 39 -15.77 9.93 5.19
C TYR A 39 -15.61 11.04 6.23
N ILE A 40 -15.32 10.64 7.46
CA ILE A 40 -15.14 11.54 8.61
C ILE A 40 -13.64 11.70 8.82
N GLU A 41 -13.16 12.94 8.78
CA GLU A 41 -11.75 13.25 9.07
C GLU A 41 -11.45 13.00 10.54
N THR A 42 -10.36 12.27 10.80
CA THR A 42 -9.89 11.92 12.14
C THR A 42 -8.50 12.48 12.36
N LEU A 43 -8.28 13.04 13.54
CA LEU A 43 -6.96 13.42 14.03
C LEU A 43 -6.47 12.34 14.98
N MET A 44 -5.45 11.60 14.56
CA MET A 44 -4.87 10.55 15.36
C MET A 44 -3.64 11.07 16.12
N PRO A 45 -3.37 10.58 17.34
CA PRO A 45 -2.16 10.90 18.08
C PRO A 45 -0.90 10.59 17.26
N SER A 46 0.16 11.39 17.48
CA SER A 46 1.46 11.16 16.84
C SER A 46 2.26 10.05 17.50
N PHE A 47 1.82 9.58 18.66
CA PHE A 47 2.50 8.56 19.47
C PHE A 47 1.62 7.33 19.63
N GLU A 48 2.25 6.15 19.67
CA GLU A 48 1.59 4.89 19.91
C GLU A 48 2.52 3.94 20.67
N TYR A 49 1.97 3.00 21.44
CA TYR A 49 2.78 1.98 22.09
C TYR A 49 3.40 1.04 21.06
N VAL A 50 4.69 0.73 21.24
CA VAL A 50 5.42 -0.21 20.37
C VAL A 50 4.75 -1.59 20.38
N GLU A 51 4.22 -2.01 21.52
CA GLU A 51 3.52 -3.29 21.67
C GLU A 51 2.29 -3.41 20.76
N LEU A 52 1.59 -2.30 20.48
CA LEU A 52 0.48 -2.33 19.53
C LEU A 52 0.98 -2.75 18.12
N TYR A 53 2.06 -2.14 17.64
CA TYR A 53 2.63 -2.50 16.34
C TYR A 53 3.16 -3.94 16.34
N LYS A 54 3.84 -4.39 17.39
CA LYS A 54 4.33 -5.76 17.54
C LYS A 54 3.21 -6.80 17.56
N SER A 55 2.05 -6.46 18.09
CA SER A 55 0.88 -7.36 18.08
C SER A 55 0.32 -7.59 16.68
N ILE A 56 0.50 -6.64 15.76
CA ILE A 56 -0.03 -6.68 14.40
C ILE A 56 1.02 -7.18 13.39
N TYR A 57 2.23 -6.64 13.47
CA TYR A 57 3.33 -6.96 12.56
C TYR A 57 4.27 -7.97 13.20
N LYS A 58 4.12 -9.24 12.84
CA LYS A 58 4.90 -10.36 13.43
C LYS A 58 6.40 -10.25 13.15
N ASN A 59 6.76 -9.67 12.00
CA ASN A 59 8.14 -9.50 11.56
C ASN A 59 8.57 -8.02 11.58
N LEU A 60 8.02 -7.23 12.51
CA LEU A 60 8.37 -5.83 12.65
C LEU A 60 9.86 -5.66 12.94
N ASP A 61 10.57 -5.01 12.05
CA ASP A 61 11.91 -4.53 12.32
C ASP A 61 11.82 -3.27 13.20
N GLU A 62 11.99 -3.45 14.51
CA GLU A 62 11.91 -2.35 15.46
C GLU A 62 12.94 -1.23 15.21
N SER A 63 14.01 -1.51 14.44
CA SER A 63 14.98 -0.48 14.05
C SER A 63 14.36 0.59 13.13
N THR A 64 13.23 0.29 12.48
CA THR A 64 12.48 1.23 11.63
C THR A 64 11.60 2.19 12.43
N LEU A 65 11.45 2.00 13.74
CA LEU A 65 10.65 2.84 14.62
C LEU A 65 11.47 3.97 15.24
N PHE A 66 10.89 5.18 15.31
CA PHE A 66 11.38 6.24 16.17
C PHE A 66 10.80 6.04 17.57
N LYS A 67 11.60 5.45 18.48
CA LYS A 67 11.19 5.03 19.81
C LYS A 67 11.73 5.94 20.90
N TYR A 68 10.96 6.07 21.97
CA TYR A 68 11.40 6.65 23.25
C TYR A 68 10.69 5.92 24.40
N ILE A 69 11.21 6.10 25.61
CA ILE A 69 10.62 5.56 26.84
C ILE A 69 9.78 6.67 27.48
N ASP A 70 8.51 6.38 27.77
CA ASP A 70 7.63 7.33 28.44
C ASP A 70 7.96 7.44 29.95
N LYS A 71 7.26 8.35 30.65
CA LYS A 71 7.44 8.57 32.10
C LYS A 71 7.08 7.35 32.97
N GLU A 72 6.37 6.36 32.41
CA GLU A 72 5.98 5.12 33.10
C GLU A 72 6.93 3.96 32.74
N GLY A 73 7.97 4.22 31.96
CA GLY A 73 8.94 3.21 31.53
C GLY A 73 8.48 2.32 30.38
N LYS A 74 7.45 2.73 29.63
CA LYS A 74 6.92 1.98 28.49
C LYS A 74 7.53 2.45 27.18
N ASP A 75 7.73 1.51 26.26
CA ASP A 75 8.19 1.80 24.89
C ASP A 75 7.08 2.42 24.06
N VAL A 76 7.33 3.65 23.60
CA VAL A 76 6.44 4.43 22.74
C VAL A 76 7.18 4.75 21.45
N ALA A 77 6.47 4.77 20.33
CA ALA A 77 6.99 5.15 19.02
C ALA A 77 6.20 6.29 18.41
N LEU A 78 6.85 7.07 17.55
CA LEU A 78 6.14 7.92 16.60
C LEU A 78 5.30 7.04 15.67
N ARG A 79 4.10 7.53 15.32
CA ARG A 79 3.13 6.82 14.48
C ARG A 79 3.76 6.30 13.19
N TRP A 80 3.80 4.96 13.03
CA TRP A 80 4.39 4.29 11.89
C TRP A 80 3.43 4.19 10.69
N ASP A 81 2.11 4.08 10.98
CA ASP A 81 1.01 4.14 10.01
C ASP A 81 -0.24 4.76 10.64
N PHE A 82 -1.28 4.95 9.84
CA PHE A 82 -2.59 5.39 10.33
C PHE A 82 -3.56 4.23 10.56
N THR A 83 -3.40 3.13 9.85
CA THR A 83 -4.34 2.00 9.82
C THR A 83 -4.46 1.34 11.20
N VAL A 84 -3.31 1.03 11.83
CA VAL A 84 -3.30 0.33 13.14
C VAL A 84 -3.87 1.20 14.27
N PRO A 85 -3.47 2.47 14.45
CA PRO A 85 -4.12 3.36 15.42
C PRO A 85 -5.63 3.55 15.17
N LEU A 86 -6.05 3.66 13.90
CA LEU A 86 -7.46 3.78 13.53
C LEU A 86 -8.25 2.50 13.83
N ALA A 87 -7.65 1.33 13.60
CA ALA A 87 -8.27 0.06 13.95
C ALA A 87 -8.53 -0.03 15.46
N ARG A 88 -7.54 0.32 16.29
CA ARG A 88 -7.70 0.39 17.74
C ARG A 88 -8.78 1.39 18.14
N TYR A 89 -8.79 2.58 17.55
CA TYR A 89 -9.81 3.60 17.79
C TYR A 89 -11.22 3.08 17.43
N TYR A 90 -11.37 2.44 16.25
CA TYR A 90 -12.65 1.88 15.83
C TYR A 90 -13.16 0.83 16.83
N ILE A 91 -12.30 -0.07 17.31
CA ILE A 91 -12.67 -1.10 18.30
C ILE A 91 -13.11 -0.48 19.64
N SER A 92 -12.52 0.66 20.02
CA SER A 92 -12.93 1.37 21.25
C SER A 92 -14.29 2.06 21.14
N GLN A 93 -14.84 2.18 19.92
CA GLN A 93 -16.15 2.78 19.69
C GLN A 93 -17.22 1.68 19.69
N GLU A 94 -18.03 1.64 20.74
CA GLU A 94 -19.15 0.71 20.81
C GLU A 94 -20.18 0.98 19.69
N ASN A 95 -20.71 -0.10 19.08
CA ASN A 95 -21.85 -0.09 18.14
C ASN A 95 -21.66 0.49 16.72
N LYS A 96 -20.45 0.68 16.22
CA LYS A 96 -20.28 1.02 14.80
C LYS A 96 -20.24 -0.23 13.94
N LYS A 97 -21.20 -0.33 12.96
CA LYS A 97 -21.22 -1.44 11.99
C LYS A 97 -20.34 -1.15 10.78
N ILE A 98 -20.46 0.07 10.21
CA ILE A 98 -19.65 0.55 9.08
C ILE A 98 -19.07 1.91 9.47
N ALA A 99 -17.78 2.07 9.30
CA ALA A 99 -17.09 3.34 9.51
C ALA A 99 -16.31 3.75 8.27
N ARG A 100 -16.33 5.05 7.97
CA ARG A 100 -15.59 5.70 6.92
C ARG A 100 -14.73 6.77 7.56
N TYR A 101 -13.44 6.53 7.66
CA TYR A 101 -12.49 7.49 8.21
C TYR A 101 -11.56 7.99 7.13
N CYS A 102 -11.19 9.27 7.20
CA CYS A 102 -10.07 9.80 6.43
C CYS A 102 -9.11 10.55 7.34
N TYR A 103 -7.88 10.70 6.87
CA TYR A 103 -6.82 11.36 7.63
C TYR A 103 -5.87 12.14 6.72
N PHE A 104 -5.21 13.13 7.33
CA PHE A 104 -4.15 13.93 6.72
C PHE A 104 -3.06 14.14 7.77
N GLY A 105 -1.83 13.75 7.49
CA GLY A 105 -0.76 13.90 8.47
C GLY A 105 0.50 13.11 8.11
N ARG A 106 1.39 13.02 9.09
CA ARG A 106 2.69 12.38 8.91
C ARG A 106 2.75 11.02 9.59
N VAL A 107 3.46 10.10 8.95
CA VAL A 107 3.94 8.86 9.54
C VAL A 107 5.46 8.88 9.55
N TYR A 108 6.06 8.11 10.45
CA TYR A 108 7.48 8.18 10.76
C TYR A 108 8.09 6.79 10.64
N ARG A 109 9.00 6.61 9.66
CA ARG A 109 9.66 5.34 9.41
C ARG A 109 11.14 5.60 9.20
N LYS A 110 11.99 5.01 10.02
CA LYS A 110 13.43 5.10 9.77
C LYS A 110 13.76 4.35 8.50
N GLU A 111 14.27 5.06 7.53
CA GLU A 111 14.78 4.48 6.31
C GLU A 111 16.28 4.16 6.47
N LYS A 112 16.76 3.15 5.75
CA LYS A 112 18.20 2.87 5.75
C LYS A 112 18.95 4.05 5.15
N ALA A 113 20.03 4.46 5.81
CA ALA A 113 20.90 5.54 5.37
C ALA A 113 21.25 5.41 3.87
N HIS A 114 21.39 6.53 3.18
CA HIS A 114 21.77 6.64 1.76
C HIS A 114 20.75 6.22 0.70
N LYS A 115 19.48 5.98 1.06
CA LYS A 115 18.43 5.71 0.05
C LYS A 115 17.70 6.96 -0.46
N GLY A 116 18.04 8.15 0.02
CA GLY A 116 17.36 9.39 -0.36
C GLY A 116 15.87 9.44 -0.01
N LYS A 117 15.40 8.54 0.86
CA LYS A 117 14.02 8.49 1.35
C LYS A 117 13.90 9.24 2.64
N ASN A 118 12.81 10.00 2.78
CA ASN A 118 12.51 10.72 4.01
C ASN A 118 11.94 9.76 5.05
N SER A 119 12.38 9.89 6.29
CA SER A 119 11.83 9.16 7.43
C SER A 119 10.49 9.73 7.91
N GLU A 120 10.18 10.98 7.57
CA GLU A 120 8.93 11.66 7.81
C GLU A 120 8.15 11.73 6.49
N ILE A 121 7.04 11.00 6.40
CA ILE A 121 6.26 10.82 5.17
C ILE A 121 4.89 11.48 5.36
N TYR A 122 4.55 12.45 4.52
CA TYR A 122 3.24 13.08 4.56
C TYR A 122 2.22 12.26 3.77
N GLN A 123 1.16 11.81 4.46
CA GLN A 123 0.11 10.98 3.89
C GLN A 123 -1.27 11.60 4.06
N SER A 124 -2.12 11.40 3.07
CA SER A 124 -3.58 11.45 3.22
C SER A 124 -4.10 10.05 2.98
N GLY A 125 -5.26 9.71 3.53
CA GLY A 125 -5.80 8.38 3.28
C GLY A 125 -7.21 8.20 3.76
N ILE A 126 -7.76 7.02 3.45
CA ILE A 126 -9.09 6.59 3.91
C ILE A 126 -9.04 5.15 4.43
N GLU A 127 -9.92 4.87 5.38
CA GLU A 127 -10.17 3.54 5.91
C GLU A 127 -11.69 3.28 5.91
N LEU A 128 -12.11 2.25 5.17
CA LEU A 128 -13.48 1.76 5.11
C LEU A 128 -13.57 0.46 5.89
N ILE A 129 -14.24 0.51 7.04
CA ILE A 129 -14.28 -0.58 8.01
C ILE A 129 -15.70 -1.11 8.09
N GLY A 130 -15.85 -2.44 8.17
CA GLY A 130 -17.15 -3.12 8.32
C GLY A 130 -17.87 -3.41 7.01
N LYS A 131 -17.30 -3.10 5.84
CA LYS A 131 -17.89 -3.38 4.54
C LYS A 131 -17.19 -4.55 3.86
N LYS A 132 -17.97 -5.60 3.55
CA LYS A 132 -17.46 -6.87 2.96
C LYS A 132 -16.82 -6.68 1.59
N ALA A 133 -16.07 -7.70 1.16
CA ALA A 133 -15.46 -7.78 -0.16
C ALA A 133 -16.50 -7.59 -1.29
N ILE A 134 -16.01 -7.24 -2.45
CA ILE A 134 -16.63 -6.65 -3.62
C ILE A 134 -17.30 -5.30 -3.33
N GLU A 135 -18.29 -5.19 -2.47
CA GLU A 135 -18.93 -3.91 -2.21
C GLU A 135 -17.98 -2.85 -1.63
N GLY A 136 -17.15 -3.26 -0.64
CA GLY A 136 -16.15 -2.38 -0.04
C GLY A 136 -15.03 -2.07 -1.02
N ASP A 137 -14.61 -3.05 -1.83
CA ASP A 137 -13.56 -2.92 -2.82
C ASP A 137 -13.98 -1.95 -3.93
N VAL A 138 -15.20 -2.11 -4.45
CA VAL A 138 -15.79 -1.20 -5.44
C VAL A 138 -15.90 0.22 -4.90
N GLU A 139 -16.38 0.41 -3.66
CA GLU A 139 -16.46 1.74 -3.04
C GLU A 139 -15.06 2.38 -2.95
N CYS A 140 -14.07 1.64 -2.45
CA CYS A 140 -12.71 2.15 -2.28
C CYS A 140 -12.05 2.50 -3.62
N ILE A 141 -12.12 1.60 -4.63
CA ILE A 141 -11.51 1.86 -5.94
C ILE A 141 -12.26 2.92 -6.72
N SER A 142 -13.58 3.01 -6.62
CA SER A 142 -14.35 4.11 -7.23
C SER A 142 -13.94 5.47 -6.65
N LEU A 143 -13.73 5.53 -5.33
CA LEU A 143 -13.23 6.73 -4.67
C LEU A 143 -11.80 7.05 -5.12
N LEU A 144 -10.93 6.04 -5.25
CA LEU A 144 -9.60 6.19 -5.84
C LEU A 144 -9.70 6.83 -7.22
N GLN A 145 -10.48 6.25 -8.16
CA GLN A 145 -10.64 6.75 -9.52
C GLN A 145 -11.14 8.20 -9.55
N LYS A 146 -12.13 8.53 -8.73
CA LYS A 146 -12.67 9.90 -8.57
C LYS A 146 -11.57 10.88 -8.13
N SER A 147 -10.70 10.46 -7.21
CA SER A 147 -9.65 11.30 -6.65
C SER A 147 -8.46 11.56 -7.60
N LEU A 148 -8.21 10.68 -8.58
CA LEU A 148 -7.07 10.84 -9.48
C LEU A 148 -7.09 12.15 -10.27
N SER A 149 -8.28 12.66 -10.59
CA SER A 149 -8.44 13.94 -11.30
C SER A 149 -7.90 15.16 -10.53
N VAL A 150 -7.79 15.04 -9.19
CA VAL A 150 -7.31 16.11 -8.32
C VAL A 150 -5.86 16.51 -8.63
N PHE A 151 -5.04 15.55 -9.07
CA PHE A 151 -3.61 15.75 -9.26
C PHE A 151 -3.24 16.39 -10.60
N GLY A 152 -4.14 16.40 -11.60
CA GLY A 152 -3.86 16.91 -12.93
C GLY A 152 -2.82 16.09 -13.72
N LEU A 153 -2.48 14.89 -13.27
CA LEU A 153 -1.56 13.96 -13.92
C LEU A 153 -2.32 13.09 -14.94
N LYS A 154 -1.82 13.01 -16.18
CA LYS A 154 -2.48 12.27 -17.28
C LYS A 154 -1.94 10.86 -17.47
N ASP A 155 -0.79 10.56 -16.88
CA ASP A 155 -0.03 9.32 -17.07
C ASP A 155 -0.31 8.25 -16.01
N LEU A 156 -1.25 8.50 -15.09
CA LEU A 156 -1.53 7.63 -13.97
C LEU A 156 -2.02 6.25 -14.42
N LYS A 157 -1.42 5.21 -13.83
CA LYS A 157 -1.80 3.81 -14.05
C LYS A 157 -2.15 3.18 -12.71
N ILE A 158 -3.27 2.46 -12.68
CA ILE A 158 -3.65 1.62 -11.53
C ILE A 158 -3.10 0.22 -11.78
N GLU A 159 -2.36 -0.31 -10.83
CA GLU A 159 -1.92 -1.70 -10.79
C GLU A 159 -2.73 -2.43 -9.72
N LEU A 160 -3.37 -3.53 -10.11
CA LEU A 160 -4.16 -4.41 -9.24
C LEU A 160 -3.41 -5.71 -9.01
N ALA A 161 -3.47 -6.21 -7.78
CA ALA A 161 -2.92 -7.48 -7.38
C ALA A 161 -3.79 -8.14 -6.29
N SER A 162 -3.44 -9.36 -5.89
CA SER A 162 -4.15 -10.10 -4.86
C SER A 162 -3.20 -10.63 -3.79
N ALA A 163 -3.39 -10.17 -2.54
CA ALA A 163 -2.68 -10.75 -1.40
C ALA A 163 -3.14 -12.18 -1.12
N SER A 164 -4.43 -12.50 -1.35
CA SER A 164 -4.94 -13.87 -1.18
C SER A 164 -4.25 -14.83 -2.16
N PHE A 165 -4.02 -14.41 -3.41
CA PHE A 165 -3.26 -15.19 -4.39
C PHE A 165 -1.82 -15.43 -3.93
N TYR A 166 -1.10 -14.37 -3.57
CA TYR A 166 0.28 -14.47 -3.09
C TYR A 166 0.38 -15.33 -1.82
N ASN A 167 -0.52 -15.14 -0.85
CA ASN A 167 -0.51 -15.89 0.40
C ASN A 167 -0.79 -17.38 0.14
N ARG A 168 -1.77 -17.71 -0.71
CA ARG A 168 -2.07 -19.11 -1.08
C ARG A 168 -0.89 -19.76 -1.79
N LEU A 169 -0.24 -19.05 -2.69
CA LEU A 169 0.95 -19.57 -3.37
C LEU A 169 2.10 -19.83 -2.38
N SER A 170 2.28 -18.93 -1.41
CA SER A 170 3.26 -19.10 -0.32
C SER A 170 2.94 -20.33 0.56
N GLU A 171 1.66 -20.59 0.85
CA GLU A 171 1.23 -21.82 1.55
C GLU A 171 1.60 -23.08 0.77
N ILE A 172 1.34 -23.12 -0.54
CA ILE A 172 1.66 -24.26 -1.41
C ILE A 172 3.16 -24.52 -1.47
N ILE A 173 3.97 -23.48 -1.55
CA ILE A 173 5.44 -23.57 -1.61
C ILE A 173 6.01 -23.99 -0.24
N GLY A 174 5.37 -23.60 0.85
CA GLY A 174 5.81 -23.75 2.24
C GLY A 174 6.17 -22.39 2.87
N MET A 175 5.54 -22.12 4.00
CA MET A 175 5.65 -20.80 4.67
C MET A 175 7.10 -20.47 5.11
N GLU A 176 7.90 -21.48 5.41
CA GLU A 176 9.31 -21.35 5.78
C GLU A 176 10.20 -20.84 4.63
N LYS A 177 9.70 -20.92 3.40
CA LYS A 177 10.41 -20.46 2.18
C LYS A 177 9.90 -19.09 1.70
N LYS A 178 8.86 -18.55 2.36
CA LYS A 178 8.15 -17.35 1.95
C LYS A 178 9.08 -16.14 1.80
N GLU A 179 10.04 -15.95 2.69
CA GLU A 179 10.95 -14.81 2.65
C GLU A 179 11.86 -14.84 1.42
N GLU A 180 12.54 -15.98 1.16
CA GLU A 180 13.39 -16.16 -0.03
C GLU A 180 12.57 -15.98 -1.31
N PHE A 181 11.38 -16.57 -1.35
CA PHE A 181 10.47 -16.44 -2.48
C PHE A 181 10.04 -15.00 -2.73
N SER A 182 9.68 -14.25 -1.67
CA SER A 182 9.29 -12.84 -1.75
C SER A 182 10.39 -11.97 -2.35
N ILE A 183 11.63 -12.14 -1.88
CA ILE A 183 12.78 -11.37 -2.38
C ILE A 183 12.96 -11.59 -3.88
N LEU A 184 12.87 -12.85 -4.32
CA LEU A 184 13.02 -13.20 -5.74
C LEU A 184 11.90 -12.64 -6.61
N LEU A 185 10.65 -12.59 -6.12
CA LEU A 185 9.53 -11.98 -6.82
C LEU A 185 9.68 -10.46 -6.91
N ILE A 186 10.01 -9.78 -5.80
CA ILE A 186 10.25 -8.32 -5.78
C ILE A 186 11.34 -7.92 -6.76
N GLN A 187 12.41 -8.71 -6.83
CA GLN A 187 13.52 -8.49 -7.77
C GLN A 187 13.19 -8.89 -9.21
N LYS A 188 12.03 -9.52 -9.45
CA LYS A 188 11.65 -10.15 -10.73
C LYS A 188 12.76 -11.08 -11.27
N ASN A 189 13.45 -11.79 -10.35
CA ASN A 189 14.64 -12.60 -10.62
C ASN A 189 14.28 -14.00 -11.12
N ILE A 190 14.04 -14.13 -12.43
CA ILE A 190 13.62 -15.41 -13.07
C ILE A 190 14.66 -16.51 -12.85
N SER A 191 15.96 -16.20 -12.96
CA SER A 191 17.03 -17.20 -12.76
C SER A 191 17.10 -17.68 -11.31
N GLY A 192 16.90 -16.75 -10.37
CA GLY A 192 16.79 -17.04 -8.93
C GLY A 192 15.57 -17.93 -8.63
N LEU A 193 14.41 -17.62 -9.20
CA LEU A 193 13.21 -18.45 -9.05
C LEU A 193 13.41 -19.87 -9.58
N ARG A 194 14.13 -20.07 -10.69
CA ARG A 194 14.47 -21.39 -11.20
C ARG A 194 15.34 -22.16 -10.18
N LYS A 195 16.43 -21.55 -9.69
CA LYS A 195 17.29 -22.17 -8.67
C LYS A 195 16.55 -22.46 -7.38
N PHE A 196 15.65 -21.58 -6.96
CA PHE A 196 14.78 -21.78 -5.81
C PHE A 196 13.91 -23.05 -5.98
N CYS A 197 13.23 -23.18 -7.12
CA CYS A 197 12.41 -24.36 -7.41
C CYS A 197 13.24 -25.65 -7.42
N ASP A 198 14.44 -25.64 -8.01
CA ASP A 198 15.35 -26.79 -8.04
C ASP A 198 15.82 -27.16 -6.63
N LYS A 199 16.23 -26.16 -5.83
CA LYS A 199 16.69 -26.31 -4.43
C LYS A 199 15.66 -27.00 -3.56
N TYR A 200 14.37 -26.65 -3.73
CA TYR A 200 13.28 -27.15 -2.91
C TYR A 200 12.47 -28.26 -3.56
N CYS A 201 12.95 -28.82 -4.67
CA CYS A 201 12.31 -29.92 -5.42
C CYS A 201 10.83 -29.64 -5.73
N ILE A 202 10.51 -28.42 -6.14
CA ILE A 202 9.15 -28.04 -6.52
C ILE A 202 8.73 -28.82 -7.77
N GLU A 203 7.51 -29.37 -7.75
CA GLU A 203 6.93 -30.12 -8.86
C GLU A 203 6.97 -29.32 -10.18
N GLU A 204 7.27 -29.98 -11.30
CA GLU A 204 7.62 -29.33 -12.58
C GLU A 204 6.52 -28.40 -13.10
N LYS A 205 5.24 -28.75 -12.92
CA LYS A 205 4.12 -27.91 -13.32
C LYS A 205 4.06 -26.60 -12.52
N LEU A 206 4.19 -26.70 -11.20
CA LEU A 206 4.23 -25.55 -10.30
C LEU A 206 5.49 -24.70 -10.52
N LYS A 207 6.64 -25.34 -10.76
CA LYS A 207 7.90 -24.69 -11.11
C LYS A 207 7.75 -23.83 -12.37
N GLY A 208 7.16 -24.37 -13.45
CA GLY A 208 6.89 -23.62 -14.67
C GLY A 208 6.04 -22.38 -14.40
N PHE A 209 5.00 -22.52 -13.57
CA PHE A 209 4.13 -21.42 -13.18
C PHE A 209 4.89 -20.35 -12.36
N ILE A 210 5.63 -20.74 -11.31
CA ILE A 210 6.42 -19.82 -10.47
C ILE A 210 7.42 -19.01 -11.30
N ILE A 211 8.15 -19.67 -12.21
CA ILE A 211 9.13 -19.02 -13.09
C ILE A 211 8.46 -18.01 -14.04
N SER A 212 7.19 -18.22 -14.38
CA SER A 212 6.45 -17.31 -15.25
C SER A 212 5.89 -16.06 -14.55
N LEU A 213 5.70 -16.09 -13.21
CA LEU A 213 5.07 -15.02 -12.44
C LEU A 213 5.60 -13.61 -12.75
N PRO A 214 6.93 -13.36 -12.82
CA PRO A 214 7.45 -12.01 -13.12
C PRO A 214 7.03 -11.43 -14.48
N ARG A 215 6.52 -12.30 -15.37
CA ARG A 215 6.03 -11.91 -16.72
C ARG A 215 4.49 -11.86 -16.80
N LEU A 216 3.81 -12.30 -15.74
CA LEU A 216 2.35 -12.31 -15.65
C LEU A 216 1.86 -10.94 -15.14
N ASN A 217 2.16 -9.92 -15.92
CA ASN A 217 1.64 -8.57 -15.75
C ASN A 217 1.04 -8.08 -17.08
N GLY A 218 -0.04 -7.30 -17.01
CA GLY A 218 -0.72 -6.81 -18.20
C GLY A 218 -2.20 -6.55 -17.97
N ASN A 219 -2.94 -6.46 -19.06
CA ASN A 219 -4.38 -6.20 -19.05
C ASN A 219 -5.19 -7.44 -18.58
N ILE A 220 -6.53 -7.36 -18.68
CA ILE A 220 -7.46 -8.42 -18.28
C ILE A 220 -7.21 -9.78 -18.96
N ASP A 221 -6.59 -9.80 -20.15
CA ASP A 221 -6.30 -11.04 -20.87
C ASP A 221 -5.33 -11.94 -20.11
N VAL A 222 -4.42 -11.33 -19.31
CA VAL A 222 -3.50 -12.08 -18.44
C VAL A 222 -4.30 -12.89 -17.41
N LEU A 223 -5.28 -12.25 -16.75
CA LEU A 223 -6.14 -12.96 -15.78
C LEU A 223 -6.94 -14.07 -16.46
N ASN A 224 -7.57 -13.80 -17.59
CA ASN A 224 -8.41 -14.76 -18.29
C ASN A 224 -7.64 -16.02 -18.72
N LYS A 225 -6.40 -15.86 -19.16
CA LYS A 225 -5.52 -17.00 -19.51
C LYS A 225 -5.15 -17.82 -18.30
N ILE A 226 -4.76 -17.16 -17.20
CA ILE A 226 -4.24 -17.85 -16.02
C ILE A 226 -5.34 -18.53 -15.21
N ILE A 227 -6.51 -17.91 -15.04
CA ILE A 227 -7.64 -18.49 -14.32
C ILE A 227 -7.97 -19.89 -14.84
N ASN A 228 -7.96 -20.09 -16.17
CA ASN A 228 -8.29 -21.37 -16.78
C ASN A 228 -7.17 -22.43 -16.69
N SER A 229 -5.94 -22.02 -16.34
CA SER A 229 -4.78 -22.91 -16.25
C SER A 229 -4.45 -23.36 -14.81
N ILE A 230 -5.06 -22.75 -13.81
CA ILE A 230 -4.83 -23.03 -12.38
C ILE A 230 -5.80 -24.11 -11.91
N GLU A 231 -5.27 -25.17 -11.27
CA GLU A 231 -6.06 -26.26 -10.67
C GLU A 231 -6.44 -25.98 -9.20
N ASP A 232 -5.61 -25.25 -8.46
CA ASP A 232 -5.93 -24.90 -7.07
C ASP A 232 -7.08 -23.90 -7.01
N THR A 233 -8.20 -24.34 -6.46
CA THR A 233 -9.45 -23.58 -6.41
C THR A 233 -9.29 -22.26 -5.65
N LYS A 234 -8.46 -22.21 -4.60
CA LYS A 234 -8.27 -20.97 -3.84
C LYS A 234 -7.44 -19.96 -4.63
N LEU A 235 -6.40 -20.39 -5.34
CA LEU A 235 -5.66 -19.52 -6.26
C LEU A 235 -6.58 -19.00 -7.37
N GLN A 236 -7.39 -19.90 -7.97
CA GLN A 236 -8.32 -19.54 -9.02
C GLN A 236 -9.34 -18.49 -8.55
N ASN A 237 -9.97 -18.72 -7.40
CA ASN A 237 -10.96 -17.81 -6.84
C ASN A 237 -10.38 -16.40 -6.57
N SER A 238 -9.16 -16.31 -6.08
CA SER A 238 -8.52 -15.00 -5.85
C SER A 238 -8.31 -14.18 -7.13
N LEU A 239 -8.14 -14.83 -8.28
CA LEU A 239 -8.07 -14.16 -9.58
C LEU A 239 -9.45 -13.87 -10.17
N ILE A 240 -10.45 -14.72 -9.88
CA ILE A 240 -11.84 -14.47 -10.25
C ILE A 240 -12.34 -13.22 -9.54
N GLU A 241 -12.07 -13.05 -8.25
CA GLU A 241 -12.41 -11.84 -7.48
C GLU A 241 -11.81 -10.59 -8.12
N LEU A 242 -10.53 -10.61 -8.52
CA LEU A 242 -9.91 -9.50 -9.24
C LEU A 242 -10.60 -9.20 -10.58
N ARG A 243 -11.00 -10.23 -11.31
CA ARG A 243 -11.70 -10.08 -12.60
C ARG A 243 -13.10 -9.51 -12.40
N GLU A 244 -13.83 -9.95 -11.39
CA GLU A 244 -15.16 -9.44 -11.06
C GLU A 244 -15.10 -7.97 -10.66
N LEU A 245 -14.10 -7.59 -9.85
CA LEU A 245 -13.86 -6.20 -9.49
C LEU A 245 -13.56 -5.34 -10.72
N TYR A 246 -12.67 -5.81 -11.61
CA TYR A 246 -12.35 -5.10 -12.85
C TYR A 246 -13.59 -4.88 -13.72
N ASN A 247 -14.43 -5.91 -13.88
CA ASN A 247 -15.65 -5.83 -14.68
C ASN A 247 -16.74 -4.92 -14.07
N THR A 248 -16.71 -4.75 -12.75
CA THR A 248 -17.66 -3.88 -12.03
C THR A 248 -17.26 -2.41 -12.06
N LEU A 249 -15.96 -2.15 -12.18
CA LEU A 249 -15.38 -0.82 -12.21
C LEU A 249 -15.15 -0.35 -13.66
N ASP A 250 -15.19 0.96 -13.87
CA ASP A 250 -14.81 1.59 -15.15
C ASP A 250 -13.27 1.65 -15.25
N MET A 251 -12.63 0.46 -15.37
CA MET A 251 -11.19 0.33 -15.49
C MET A 251 -10.76 0.65 -16.94
N LYS A 252 -9.61 1.30 -17.07
CA LYS A 252 -9.07 1.71 -18.37
C LYS A 252 -8.08 0.67 -18.89
N GLU A 253 -7.92 0.57 -20.22
CA GLU A 253 -6.94 -0.34 -20.84
C GLU A 253 -5.51 -0.19 -20.31
N ARG A 254 -5.15 0.99 -19.80
CA ARG A 254 -3.85 1.27 -19.18
C ARG A 254 -3.68 0.71 -17.78
N ASP A 255 -4.77 0.29 -17.14
CA ASP A 255 -4.74 -0.31 -15.82
C ASP A 255 -4.32 -1.77 -15.93
N LEU A 256 -3.46 -2.22 -15.01
CA LEU A 256 -2.72 -3.45 -15.15
C LEU A 256 -2.95 -4.37 -13.95
N PHE A 257 -2.71 -5.66 -14.19
CA PHE A 257 -2.58 -6.66 -13.13
C PHE A 257 -1.12 -7.08 -12.98
N ASP A 258 -0.64 -7.28 -11.75
CA ASP A 258 0.68 -7.89 -11.48
C ASP A 258 0.51 -9.10 -10.54
N LEU A 259 0.66 -10.32 -11.10
CA LEU A 259 0.54 -11.55 -10.32
C LEU A 259 1.83 -11.90 -9.54
N ALA A 260 2.92 -11.17 -9.76
CA ALA A 260 4.14 -11.28 -8.98
C ALA A 260 4.18 -10.26 -7.81
N CYS A 261 3.14 -9.48 -7.62
CA CYS A 261 3.10 -8.48 -6.57
C CYS A 261 3.16 -9.13 -5.18
N VAL A 262 4.16 -8.76 -4.40
CA VAL A 262 4.29 -9.14 -3.00
C VAL A 262 3.63 -8.06 -2.14
N PRO A 263 2.73 -8.44 -1.21
CA PRO A 263 2.12 -7.49 -0.29
C PRO A 263 3.19 -6.76 0.54
N ASN A 264 3.12 -5.43 0.58
CA ASN A 264 4.02 -4.61 1.40
C ASN A 264 3.59 -4.52 2.87
N MET A 265 2.37 -4.96 3.19
CA MET A 265 1.84 -5.04 4.55
C MET A 265 1.41 -6.47 4.85
N GLU A 266 1.85 -7.02 5.99
CA GLU A 266 1.57 -8.40 6.38
C GLU A 266 0.08 -8.68 6.58
N TYR A 267 -0.70 -7.65 6.92
CA TYR A 267 -2.12 -7.77 7.17
C TYR A 267 -3.00 -7.80 5.93
N TYR A 268 -2.46 -7.57 4.73
CA TYR A 268 -3.28 -7.65 3.51
C TYR A 268 -3.78 -9.06 3.25
N THR A 269 -5.09 -9.18 2.99
CA THR A 269 -5.79 -10.46 2.85
C THR A 269 -6.56 -10.62 1.55
N GLY A 270 -6.81 -9.54 0.82
CA GLY A 270 -7.60 -9.52 -0.41
C GLY A 270 -6.90 -8.74 -1.53
N ILE A 271 -7.63 -7.87 -2.20
CA ILE A 271 -7.07 -7.03 -3.25
C ILE A 271 -5.99 -6.09 -2.71
N ILE A 272 -5.02 -5.82 -3.56
CA ILE A 272 -4.01 -4.78 -3.37
C ILE A 272 -4.04 -3.91 -4.61
N PHE A 273 -3.83 -2.62 -4.44
CA PHE A 273 -3.70 -1.71 -5.57
C PHE A 273 -2.64 -0.64 -5.31
N LYS A 274 -2.01 -0.21 -6.39
CA LYS A 274 -1.04 0.88 -6.39
C LYS A 274 -1.31 1.79 -7.57
N VAL A 275 -0.99 3.06 -7.43
CA VAL A 275 -1.04 4.03 -8.54
C VAL A 275 0.35 4.56 -8.80
N TYR A 276 0.76 4.50 -10.04
CA TYR A 276 2.06 4.96 -10.50
C TYR A 276 1.95 6.13 -11.46
N SER A 277 2.97 6.97 -11.45
CA SER A 277 3.25 7.99 -12.45
C SER A 277 4.65 7.77 -13.01
N LYS A 278 4.86 7.96 -14.30
CA LYS A 278 6.19 7.86 -14.95
C LYS A 278 7.23 8.83 -14.39
N TYR A 279 6.78 9.84 -13.67
CA TYR A 279 7.62 10.90 -13.13
C TYR A 279 8.27 10.57 -11.78
N VAL A 280 7.83 9.52 -11.12
CA VAL A 280 8.38 9.08 -9.82
C VAL A 280 8.53 7.55 -9.80
N GLU A 281 9.56 7.07 -9.11
CA GLU A 281 9.88 5.63 -9.05
C GLU A 281 8.92 4.86 -8.13
N GLU A 282 8.51 5.50 -7.06
CA GLU A 282 7.65 4.91 -6.04
C GLU A 282 6.16 5.19 -6.37
N PRO A 283 5.24 4.34 -5.90
CA PRO A 283 3.82 4.61 -6.08
C PRO A 283 3.41 5.93 -5.41
N ILE A 284 2.45 6.62 -6.01
CA ILE A 284 1.85 7.83 -5.44
C ILE A 284 0.64 7.53 -4.55
N ILE A 285 0.02 6.36 -4.72
CA ILE A 285 -1.05 5.84 -3.87
C ILE A 285 -0.84 4.35 -3.73
N SER A 286 -1.13 3.81 -2.54
CA SER A 286 -1.24 2.36 -2.32
C SER A 286 -2.36 2.05 -1.36
N GLY A 287 -2.96 0.86 -1.52
CA GLY A 287 -4.02 0.40 -0.66
C GLY A 287 -4.29 -1.09 -0.82
N GLY A 288 -5.25 -1.58 -0.04
CA GLY A 288 -5.67 -2.97 -0.11
C GLY A 288 -6.62 -3.36 1.01
N ARG A 289 -7.13 -4.58 0.91
CA ARG A 289 -8.05 -5.21 1.87
C ARG A 289 -7.28 -5.93 2.98
N TYR A 290 -7.74 -5.76 4.22
CA TYR A 290 -7.05 -6.28 5.41
C TYR A 290 -8.03 -6.80 6.48
N ASP A 291 -8.90 -7.72 6.11
CA ASP A 291 -9.97 -8.25 6.96
C ASP A 291 -9.46 -8.88 8.26
N LYS A 292 -8.25 -9.51 8.23
CA LYS A 292 -7.65 -10.16 9.40
C LYS A 292 -6.98 -9.23 10.40
N LEU A 293 -6.86 -7.93 10.10
CA LEU A 293 -6.25 -6.99 11.04
C LEU A 293 -7.00 -6.97 12.38
N TYR A 294 -8.31 -7.02 12.33
CA TYR A 294 -9.19 -6.93 13.50
C TYR A 294 -9.22 -8.20 14.36
N GLU A 295 -8.77 -9.35 13.82
CA GLU A 295 -8.61 -10.58 14.59
C GLU A 295 -7.64 -10.39 15.77
N ASN A 296 -6.62 -9.52 15.62
CA ASN A 296 -5.71 -9.15 16.69
C ASN A 296 -6.39 -8.41 17.85
N PHE A 297 -7.58 -7.86 17.63
CA PHE A 297 -8.44 -7.24 18.61
C PHE A 297 -9.63 -8.12 19.01
N GLY A 298 -9.62 -9.41 18.64
CA GLY A 298 -10.68 -10.38 18.93
C GLY A 298 -11.97 -10.16 18.14
N LYS A 299 -11.92 -9.52 16.99
CA LYS A 299 -13.09 -9.23 16.12
C LYS A 299 -12.83 -9.68 14.68
N ASP A 300 -13.87 -10.16 14.02
CA ASP A 300 -13.88 -10.44 12.58
C ASP A 300 -14.60 -9.30 11.86
N ILE A 301 -13.83 -8.35 11.33
CA ILE A 301 -14.35 -7.11 10.74
C ILE A 301 -13.62 -6.86 9.42
N PRO A 302 -14.35 -6.89 8.28
CA PRO A 302 -13.75 -6.60 6.98
C PRO A 302 -13.34 -5.14 6.88
N ALA A 303 -12.20 -4.89 6.23
CA ALA A 303 -11.72 -3.54 6.03
C ALA A 303 -10.83 -3.41 4.79
N ILE A 304 -10.89 -2.22 4.19
CA ILE A 304 -10.07 -1.80 3.06
C ILE A 304 -9.71 -0.33 3.22
N GLY A 305 -8.49 0.04 2.84
CA GLY A 305 -8.06 1.43 2.90
C GLY A 305 -7.01 1.77 1.86
N MET A 306 -6.68 3.06 1.77
CA MET A 306 -5.62 3.55 0.89
C MET A 306 -4.93 4.77 1.47
N ALA A 307 -3.65 4.90 1.12
CA ALA A 307 -2.82 6.04 1.46
C ALA A 307 -2.30 6.73 0.20
N TYR A 308 -2.39 8.05 0.17
CA TYR A 308 -1.82 8.96 -0.81
C TYR A 308 -0.48 9.46 -0.28
N TYR A 309 0.60 9.24 -1.01
CA TYR A 309 1.94 9.71 -0.67
C TYR A 309 2.13 11.13 -1.22
N MET A 310 1.82 12.13 -0.40
CA MET A 310 1.73 13.53 -0.85
C MET A 310 3.06 14.04 -1.40
N ASP A 311 4.18 13.60 -0.82
CA ASP A 311 5.52 13.98 -1.30
C ASP A 311 5.76 13.48 -2.73
N ASN A 312 5.37 12.23 -3.03
CA ASN A 312 5.50 11.65 -4.37
C ASN A 312 4.55 12.32 -5.38
N ILE A 313 3.33 12.64 -4.95
CA ILE A 313 2.35 13.37 -5.77
C ILE A 313 2.90 14.75 -6.14
N LEU A 314 3.42 15.51 -5.17
CA LEU A 314 4.00 16.84 -5.41
C LEU A 314 5.21 16.79 -6.32
N LYS A 315 6.11 15.79 -6.12
CA LYS A 315 7.26 15.55 -7.00
C LYS A 315 6.84 15.25 -8.44
N ALA A 316 5.82 14.41 -8.63
CA ALA A 316 5.30 14.10 -9.96
C ALA A 316 4.72 15.33 -10.66
N ILE A 317 3.94 16.14 -9.94
CA ILE A 317 3.34 17.38 -10.47
C ILE A 317 4.44 18.41 -10.83
N ALA A 318 5.48 18.55 -10.01
CA ALA A 318 6.58 19.48 -10.29
C ALA A 318 7.31 19.11 -11.60
N LYS A 319 7.62 17.80 -11.79
CA LYS A 319 8.29 17.33 -13.01
C LYS A 319 7.45 17.50 -14.27
N VAL A 320 6.12 17.40 -14.20
CA VAL A 320 5.22 17.73 -15.33
C VAL A 320 5.33 19.22 -15.67
N GLY A 321 5.40 20.11 -14.70
CA GLY A 321 5.61 21.54 -14.91
C GLY A 321 6.90 21.81 -15.68
N GLU A 322 8.02 21.27 -15.22
CA GLU A 322 9.33 21.42 -15.86
C GLU A 322 9.38 20.88 -17.31
N GLU A 323 8.68 19.77 -17.60
CA GLU A 323 8.59 19.19 -18.94
C GLU A 323 7.78 20.12 -19.88
N ASN A 324 6.69 20.70 -19.39
CA ASN A 324 5.87 21.64 -20.17
C ASN A 324 6.62 22.95 -20.46
N ASP A 325 7.38 23.49 -19.50
CA ASP A 325 8.17 24.70 -19.67
C ASP A 325 9.28 24.51 -20.71
N LYS A 326 9.94 23.34 -20.73
CA LYS A 326 10.95 22.98 -21.74
C LYS A 326 10.36 22.83 -23.15
N ASN A 327 9.14 22.32 -23.25
CA ASN A 327 8.47 22.11 -24.54
C ASN A 327 7.75 23.38 -25.05
N GLY A 328 7.49 24.36 -24.17
CA GLY A 328 6.88 25.66 -24.54
C GLY A 328 7.86 26.76 -24.94
N THR A 329 9.16 26.49 -24.83
CA THR A 329 10.25 27.42 -25.19
C THR A 329 10.88 27.14 -26.58
N ASN A 330 10.27 26.28 -27.41
CA ASN A 330 10.71 26.03 -28.80
C ASN A 330 9.75 26.66 -29.81
#